data_cae9a958ce57de6df7c093676055fe93
#
_entry.id   cae9a958ce57de6df7c093676055fe93
#
_cell.length_a   1.000
_cell.length_b   1.000
_cell.length_c   1.000
_cell.angle_alpha   90.00
_cell.angle_beta   90.00
_cell.angle_gamma   90.00
#
_symmetry.space_group_name_H-M   'P 1'
#
loop_
_entity.id
_entity.type
_entity.pdbx_description
1 polymer ?
#
loop_
_entity_poly.entity_id
_entity_poly.type
_entity_poly.pdbx_seq_one_letter_code
_entity_poly.pdbx_strand_id
1 'polypeptide(L)' 'MPVSKFITISELSKKLDLLNPKNKKPLNHVLRYWEKEFKEIRPKKINNRRYYSPEQVKIIKKIKSSTFFT' A
#
# COMPACT_ATOMS: atom_id res chain seq x y z
N MET A 1 7.90 7.45 -21.35
CA MET A 1 8.25 7.39 -20.68
C MET A 1 8.00 6.71 -19.73
N PRO A 2 8.08 6.21 -19.24
CA PRO A 2 7.84 5.43 -18.53
C PRO A 2 8.06 5.41 -17.39
N VAL A 3 7.82 5.38 -16.81
CA VAL A 3 8.08 5.54 -15.80
C VAL A 3 7.56 4.88 -14.79
N SER A 4 8.11 4.12 -14.19
CA SER A 4 7.59 3.57 -13.15
C SER A 4 7.69 4.41 -12.08
N LYS A 5 6.71 4.88 -11.56
CA LYS A 5 6.72 5.64 -10.48
C LYS A 5 6.52 4.83 -9.30
N PHE A 6 7.49 4.53 -8.50
CA PHE A 6 7.34 3.85 -7.20
C PHE A 6 6.89 4.87 -6.17
N ILE A 7 6.01 4.47 -5.29
CA ILE A 7 5.56 5.35 -4.21
C ILE A 7 5.88 4.69 -2.87
N THR A 8 5.98 5.51 -1.84
CA THR A 8 6.30 5.01 -0.50
C THR A 8 5.04 4.42 0.15
N ILE A 9 5.22 3.69 1.23
CA ILE A 9 4.10 3.11 1.94
C ILE A 9 3.15 4.19 2.46
N SER A 10 3.69 5.31 2.91
CA SER A 10 2.87 6.42 3.38
C SER A 10 2.03 7.01 2.27
N GLU A 11 2.64 7.19 1.11
CA GLU A 11 1.93 7.70 -0.05
C GLU A 11 0.84 6.74 -0.49
N LEU A 12 1.13 5.46 -0.45
CA LEU A 12 0.16 4.44 -0.82
C LEU A 12 -1.03 4.46 0.13
N SER A 13 -0.76 4.58 1.42
CA SER A 13 -1.83 4.67 2.41
C SER A 13 -2.75 5.85 2.14
N LYS A 14 -2.16 6.99 1.82
CA LYS A 14 -2.95 8.18 1.50
C LYS A 14 -3.76 7.97 0.23
N LYS A 15 -3.14 7.37 -0.76
CA LYS A 15 -3.80 7.11 -2.03
C LYS A 15 -4.99 6.18 -1.88
N LEU A 16 -4.90 5.23 -0.97
CA LEU A 16 -5.96 4.28 -0.72
C LEU A 16 -6.91 4.73 0.39
N ASP A 17 -6.69 5.93 0.87
CA ASP A 17 -7.53 6.47 1.95
C ASP A 17 -7.43 5.61 3.21
N LEU A 18 -6.30 5.04 3.46
CA LEU A 18 -6.05 4.27 4.67
C LEU A 18 -5.46 5.20 5.71
N LEU A 19 -6.30 6.05 6.25
CA LEU A 19 -5.88 7.04 7.24
C LEU A 19 -6.64 6.84 8.53
N ASN A 20 -5.96 7.13 9.62
CA ASN A 20 -6.61 7.06 10.91
C ASN A 20 -7.68 8.16 10.99
N PRO A 21 -8.93 7.83 11.32
CA PRO A 21 -10.00 8.82 11.30
C PRO A 21 -9.81 9.95 12.31
N LYS A 22 -9.01 9.70 13.34
CA LYS A 22 -8.80 10.72 14.36
C LYS A 22 -7.68 11.69 14.05
N ASN A 23 -6.53 11.17 13.64
CA ASN A 23 -5.38 12.03 13.42
C ASN A 23 -4.92 12.08 11.96
N LYS A 24 -5.59 11.38 11.08
CA LYS A 24 -5.29 11.38 9.65
C LYS A 24 -3.89 10.88 9.30
N LYS A 25 -3.30 10.12 10.20
CA LYS A 25 -1.99 9.55 9.91
C LYS A 25 -2.14 8.28 9.10
N PRO A 26 -1.18 7.99 8.23
CA PRO A 26 -1.25 6.78 7.40
C PRO A 26 -1.29 5.52 8.25
N LEU A 27 -2.13 4.58 7.84
CA LEU A 27 -2.24 3.30 8.52
C LEU A 27 -1.28 2.29 7.88
N ASN A 28 0.00 2.57 8.01
CA ASN A 28 1.02 1.73 7.38
C ASN A 28 1.02 0.31 7.89
N HIS A 29 0.62 0.12 9.13
CA HIS A 29 0.60 -1.23 9.70
C HIS A 29 -0.40 -2.14 8.99
N VAL A 30 -1.44 -1.57 8.42
CA VAL A 30 -2.42 -2.35 7.66
C VAL A 30 -1.74 -2.92 6.41
N LEU A 31 -0.97 -2.09 5.72
CA LEU A 31 -0.28 -2.55 4.53
C LEU A 31 0.78 -3.59 4.85
N ARG A 32 1.43 -3.45 5.98
CA ARG A 32 2.42 -4.43 6.41
C ARG A 32 1.76 -5.77 6.74
N TYR A 33 0.60 -5.70 7.36
CA TYR A 33 -0.15 -6.89 7.68
C TYR A 33 -0.57 -7.59 6.38
N TRP A 34 -1.07 -6.84 5.41
CA TRP A 34 -1.49 -7.40 4.14
C TRP A 34 -0.31 -8.02 3.39
N GLU A 35 0.86 -7.43 3.53
CA GLU A 35 2.06 -7.96 2.91
C GLU A 35 2.32 -9.38 3.40
N LYS A 36 2.04 -9.62 4.66
CA LYS A 36 2.21 -10.95 5.23
C LYS A 36 1.13 -11.91 4.78
N GLU A 37 -0.10 -11.41 4.68
CA GLU A 37 -1.23 -12.25 4.35
C GLU A 37 -1.36 -12.59 2.87
N PHE A 38 -0.93 -11.68 2.01
CA PHE A 38 -1.10 -11.84 0.58
C PHE A 38 0.26 -11.89 -0.12
N LYS A 39 0.53 -13.00 -0.74
CA LYS A 39 1.80 -13.19 -1.43
C LYS A 39 1.95 -12.28 -2.64
N GLU A 40 0.85 -11.80 -3.17
CA GLU A 40 0.89 -10.90 -4.31
C GLU A 40 1.49 -9.55 -3.98
N ILE A 41 1.47 -9.18 -2.71
CA ILE A 41 2.01 -7.90 -2.30
C ILE A 41 3.50 -8.04 -2.08
N ARG A 42 4.27 -7.46 -2.98
CA ARG A 42 5.74 -7.55 -2.92
C ARG A 42 6.36 -6.19 -3.12
N PRO A 43 6.44 -5.41 -2.06
CA PRO A 43 7.06 -4.11 -2.17
C PRO A 43 8.57 -4.25 -2.36
N LYS A 44 9.16 -3.26 -3.00
CA LYS A 44 10.59 -3.21 -3.15
C LYS A 44 11.17 -2.51 -1.94
N LYS A 45 12.11 -3.14 -1.28
CA LYS A 45 12.73 -2.53 -0.10
C LYS A 45 14.07 -1.94 -0.47
N ILE A 46 14.22 -0.65 -0.21
CA ILE A 46 15.47 0.05 -0.47
C ILE A 46 15.78 0.85 0.78
N ASN A 47 16.95 0.64 1.36
CA ASN A 47 17.37 1.33 2.57
C ASN A 47 16.31 1.29 3.67
N ASN A 48 15.76 0.11 3.87
CA ASN A 48 14.74 -0.12 4.91
C ASN A 48 13.43 0.58 4.64
N ARG A 49 13.20 1.05 3.41
CA ARG A 49 11.94 1.68 3.05
C ARG A 49 11.23 0.83 2.02
N ARG A 50 9.92 0.80 2.11
CA ARG A 50 9.11 0.05 1.18
C ARG A 50 8.62 0.95 0.06
N TYR A 51 8.79 0.48 -1.17
CA TYR A 51 8.33 1.20 -2.35
C TYR A 51 7.40 0.31 -3.15
N TYR A 52 6.33 0.87 -3.64
CA TYR A 52 5.32 0.12 -4.36
C TYR A 52 5.22 0.60 -5.81
N SER A 53 5.26 -0.35 -6.74
CA SER A 53 5.11 -0.02 -8.15
C SER A 53 3.64 0.22 -8.48
N PRO A 54 3.34 0.82 -9.63
CA PRO A 54 1.95 1.01 -10.05
C PRO A 54 1.16 -0.29 -10.10
N GLU A 55 1.82 -1.38 -10.47
CA GLU A 55 1.16 -2.67 -10.51
C GLU A 55 0.79 -3.15 -9.12
N GLN A 56 1.67 -2.91 -8.17
CA GLN A 56 1.40 -3.26 -6.79
C GLN A 56 0.24 -2.44 -6.24
N VAL A 57 0.17 -1.18 -6.62
CA VAL A 57 -0.94 -0.34 -6.20
C VAL A 57 -2.27 -0.92 -6.66
N LYS A 58 -2.32 -1.42 -7.88
CA LYS A 58 -3.54 -2.03 -8.40
C LYS A 58 -3.95 -3.26 -7.62
N ILE A 59 -2.97 -4.10 -7.31
CA ILE A 59 -3.21 -5.32 -6.55
C ILE A 59 -3.74 -4.98 -5.15
N ILE A 60 -3.11 -4.02 -4.51
CA ILE A 60 -3.49 -3.62 -3.16
C ILE A 60 -4.86 -2.96 -3.14
N LYS A 61 -5.20 -2.22 -4.18
CA LYS A 61 -6.53 -1.64 -4.30
C LYS A 61 -7.59 -2.73 -4.34
N LYS A 62 -7.32 -3.79 -5.05
CA LYS A 62 -8.26 -4.91 -5.13
C LYS A 62 -8.41 -5.57 -3.77
N ILE A 63 -7.31 -5.76 -3.08
CA ILE A 63 -7.34 -6.37 -1.76
C ILE A 63 -8.14 -5.51 -0.79
N LYS A 64 -7.92 -4.21 -0.83
CA LYS A 64 -8.65 -3.30 0.05
C LYS A 64 -10.15 -3.40 -0.23
N SER A 65 -10.51 -3.40 -1.49
CA SER A 65 -11.90 -3.47 -1.88
C SER A 65 -12.55 -4.77 -1.39
N SER A 66 -11.84 -5.87 -1.52
CA SER A 66 -12.34 -7.15 -1.07
C SER A 66 -12.41 -7.25 0.44
N THR A 67 -11.43 -6.70 1.12
CA THR A 67 -11.32 -6.85 2.56
C THR A 67 -12.25 -5.93 3.33
N PHE A 68 -12.36 -4.69 2.88
CA PHE A 68 -13.15 -3.70 3.59
C PHE A 68 -14.57 -3.57 3.10
N PHE A 69 -14.88 -4.23 2.02
CA PHE A 69 -16.18 -4.07 1.49
C PHE A 69 -17.00 -5.18 1.94
N THR A 70 -17.82 -5.09 2.81
CA THR A 70 -18.66 -6.21 3.20
C THR A 70 -20.07 -5.77 3.28
#